data_213b789048be123308a04d59665d146a
#
_entry.id   213b789048be123308a04d59665d146a
#
_cell.length_a   1.000
_cell.length_b   1.000
_cell.length_c   1.000
_cell.angle_alpha   90.00
_cell.angle_beta   90.00
_cell.angle_gamma   90.00
#
_symmetry.space_group_name_H-M   'P 1'
#
loop_
_entity.id
_entity.type
_entity.pdbx_description
1 polymer ?
#
loop_
_entity_poly.entity_id
_entity_poly.type
_entity_poly.pdbx_seq_one_letter_code
_entity_poly.pdbx_strand_id
1 'polypeptide(L)'
;MERIKVDIIGGGIGSLSTALSIKEHNSGLKVIVHEKYKKIGYNHEGRRCGEAHSVEREWKKWKPTGSSIYNTILHAKISIGKHQYTAQRLPNVAFILNRQEFICQLAKTAEEHGVIIYTNDKIRSVDDLDGDVIVDGSGCPSTVKRELHIGTGFIGTTYQETLENANCFVCDTIRIMFSIPAGYYWIFPRNPEKKEVNIGVGTFGNYRYDLKKMLTSFKNEQQVIGDINYVTGGLIPLGLQRPFLYRNILFVGDAGVGAFPLSGQGIYRALLSGDIAGWCIAKNKLKRYPLIIRKEFLQWDLIGYAIAKMNMVFRKIKPGLFLSSMNFITKRGNQFSVLSH
;
A
#
# COMPACT_ATOMS: atom_id res chain seq x y z
N MET A 1 38.50 -5.96 0.48
CA MET A 1 37.24 -6.51 1.02
C MET A 1 36.18 -6.38 -0.07
N GLU A 2 35.59 -7.48 -0.46
CA GLU A 2 34.47 -7.48 -1.39
C GLU A 2 33.30 -6.71 -0.79
N ARG A 3 32.66 -5.85 -1.59
CA ARG A 3 31.52 -5.05 -1.10
C ARG A 3 30.30 -5.94 -1.00
N ILE A 4 29.65 -5.96 0.16
CA ILE A 4 28.38 -6.66 0.34
C ILE A 4 27.42 -6.25 -0.77
N LYS A 5 26.90 -7.25 -1.49
CA LYS A 5 25.93 -7.10 -2.57
C LYS A 5 24.51 -7.36 -2.06
N VAL A 6 23.59 -6.49 -2.43
CA VAL A 6 22.18 -6.62 -2.09
C VAL A 6 21.37 -6.68 -3.38
N ASP A 7 20.66 -7.78 -3.60
CA ASP A 7 19.73 -7.96 -4.71
C ASP A 7 18.29 -7.74 -4.23
N ILE A 8 17.54 -6.90 -4.93
CA ILE A 8 16.17 -6.53 -4.59
C ILE A 8 15.24 -6.93 -5.72
N ILE A 9 14.27 -7.80 -5.45
CA ILE A 9 13.31 -8.31 -6.42
C ILE A 9 12.09 -7.39 -6.49
N GLY A 10 11.82 -6.83 -7.68
CA GLY A 10 10.73 -5.92 -7.98
C GLY A 10 11.08 -4.44 -7.75
N GLY A 11 10.65 -3.58 -8.67
CA GLY A 11 10.86 -2.13 -8.64
C GLY A 11 9.70 -1.36 -8.01
N GLY A 12 9.02 -1.95 -7.03
CA GLY A 12 7.90 -1.32 -6.33
C GLY A 12 8.34 -0.37 -5.20
N ILE A 13 7.35 0.28 -4.59
CA ILE A 13 7.56 1.29 -3.54
C ILE A 13 8.40 0.76 -2.37
N GLY A 14 8.11 -0.46 -1.87
CA GLY A 14 8.86 -1.04 -0.76
C GLY A 14 10.31 -1.35 -1.13
N SER A 15 10.55 -1.85 -2.34
CA SER A 15 11.89 -2.14 -2.87
C SER A 15 12.74 -0.88 -3.01
N LEU A 16 12.16 0.16 -3.63
CA LEU A 16 12.87 1.42 -3.86
C LEU A 16 13.14 2.14 -2.53
N SER A 17 12.20 2.12 -1.58
CA SER A 17 12.43 2.62 -0.23
C SER A 17 13.56 1.87 0.47
N THR A 18 13.66 0.54 0.27
CA THR A 18 14.77 -0.25 0.81
C THR A 18 16.10 0.18 0.20
N ALA A 19 16.16 0.28 -1.12
CA ALA A 19 17.37 0.68 -1.84
C ALA A 19 17.88 2.06 -1.40
N LEU A 20 16.97 3.04 -1.30
CA LEU A 20 17.25 4.40 -0.85
C LEU A 20 17.76 4.42 0.59
N SER A 21 17.10 3.69 1.50
CA SER A 21 17.52 3.62 2.90
C SER A 21 18.88 2.93 3.07
N ILE A 22 19.20 1.90 2.27
CA ILE A 22 20.54 1.31 2.25
C ILE A 22 21.58 2.38 1.91
N LYS A 23 21.35 3.12 0.81
CA LYS A 23 22.31 4.14 0.35
C LYS A 23 22.44 5.32 1.31
N GLU A 24 21.37 5.72 1.99
CA GLU A 24 21.39 6.74 3.04
C GLU A 24 22.27 6.33 4.22
N HIS A 25 22.20 5.08 4.64
CA HIS A 25 22.89 4.59 5.83
C HIS A 25 24.24 3.91 5.57
N ASN A 26 24.48 3.45 4.33
CA ASN A 26 25.75 2.89 3.88
C ASN A 26 25.86 2.96 2.34
N SER A 27 26.38 4.06 1.81
CA SER A 27 26.55 4.27 0.38
C SER A 27 27.52 3.28 -0.29
N GLY A 28 28.40 2.64 0.50
CA GLY A 28 29.39 1.67 0.02
C GLY A 28 28.82 0.32 -0.42
N LEU A 29 27.60 -0.03 -0.04
CA LEU A 29 27.00 -1.30 -0.46
C LEU A 29 26.64 -1.27 -1.94
N LYS A 30 26.82 -2.42 -2.63
CA LYS A 30 26.32 -2.61 -4.01
C LYS A 30 24.85 -2.99 -3.93
N VAL A 31 23.96 -2.18 -4.50
CA VAL A 31 22.51 -2.41 -4.49
C VAL A 31 22.01 -2.53 -5.92
N ILE A 32 21.32 -3.64 -6.22
CA ILE A 32 20.77 -3.93 -7.54
C ILE A 32 19.26 -4.21 -7.35
N VAL A 33 18.44 -3.54 -8.16
CA VAL A 33 16.99 -3.77 -8.25
C VAL A 33 16.66 -4.47 -9.55
N HIS A 34 15.95 -5.59 -9.49
CA HIS A 34 15.53 -6.41 -10.61
C HIS A 34 14.04 -6.21 -10.89
N GLU A 35 13.68 -5.43 -11.92
CA GLU A 35 12.31 -5.19 -12.31
C GLU A 35 11.93 -5.98 -13.57
N LYS A 36 10.89 -6.80 -13.45
CA LYS A 36 10.43 -7.68 -14.54
C LYS A 36 9.84 -6.94 -15.73
N TYR A 37 9.36 -5.72 -15.56
CA TYR A 37 8.76 -4.93 -16.62
C TYR A 37 9.81 -4.09 -17.37
N LYS A 38 9.48 -3.70 -18.61
CA LYS A 38 10.37 -2.90 -19.46
C LYS A 38 10.62 -1.48 -18.95
N LYS A 39 9.74 -0.98 -18.10
CA LYS A 39 9.85 0.36 -17.50
C LYS A 39 9.53 0.28 -16.01
N ILE A 40 10.29 0.99 -15.22
CA ILE A 40 10.02 1.17 -13.80
C ILE A 40 8.67 1.92 -13.62
N GLY A 41 7.92 1.58 -12.58
CA GLY A 41 6.59 2.15 -12.37
C GLY A 41 5.47 1.52 -13.21
N TYR A 42 5.83 0.81 -14.28
CA TYR A 42 4.89 0.02 -15.06
C TYR A 42 4.62 -1.31 -14.36
N ASN A 43 3.37 -1.66 -14.22
CA ASN A 43 2.97 -3.03 -14.03
C ASN A 43 2.05 -3.41 -15.19
N HIS A 44 1.85 -4.70 -15.41
CA HIS A 44 1.33 -5.35 -16.62
C HIS A 44 0.23 -4.64 -17.40
N GLU A 45 -0.51 -3.77 -16.80
CA GLU A 45 -1.68 -3.12 -17.37
C GLU A 45 -1.89 -1.74 -16.76
N GLY A 46 -0.80 -1.14 -16.23
CA GLY A 46 -0.93 0.10 -15.48
C GLY A 46 -1.86 -0.06 -14.29
N ARG A 47 -1.76 -1.18 -13.53
CA ARG A 47 -2.66 -1.46 -12.39
C ARG A 47 -2.72 -0.27 -11.47
N ARG A 48 -3.77 0.50 -11.64
CA ARG A 48 -4.12 1.56 -10.70
C ARG A 48 -4.64 0.88 -9.46
N CYS A 49 -4.21 1.32 -8.28
CA CYS A 49 -4.89 1.01 -7.03
C CYS A 49 -5.83 2.16 -6.68
N GLY A 50 -6.37 2.19 -5.46
CA GLY A 50 -7.10 3.37 -4.98
C GLY A 50 -6.26 4.65 -4.98
N GLU A 51 -4.91 4.50 -5.00
CA GLU A 51 -3.91 5.57 -5.10
C GLU A 51 -3.96 6.57 -3.93
N ALA A 52 -4.84 6.36 -2.94
CA ALA A 52 -4.92 7.20 -1.76
C ALA A 52 -3.74 6.95 -0.82
N HIS A 53 -3.03 8.01 -0.50
CA HIS A 53 -1.85 7.99 0.35
C HIS A 53 -1.92 9.08 1.40
N SER A 54 -1.55 8.75 2.63
CA SER A 54 -1.37 9.74 3.70
C SER A 54 0.09 9.70 4.15
N VAL A 55 0.70 10.87 4.24
CA VAL A 55 2.02 11.05 4.84
C VAL A 55 1.81 11.27 6.33
N GLU A 56 2.34 10.40 7.16
CA GLU A 56 2.35 10.62 8.61
C GLU A 56 3.18 11.87 8.94
N ARG A 57 2.75 12.65 9.96
CA ARG A 57 3.34 13.96 10.28
C ARG A 57 4.86 13.93 10.47
N GLU A 58 5.37 12.83 10.96
CA GLU A 58 6.78 12.69 11.36
C GLU A 58 7.62 11.97 10.32
N TRP A 59 6.99 11.23 9.40
CA TRP A 59 7.71 10.66 8.29
C TRP A 59 7.89 11.68 7.17
N LYS A 60 9.11 12.18 7.01
CA LYS A 60 9.44 13.20 5.99
C LYS A 60 10.15 12.62 4.76
N LYS A 61 10.49 11.32 4.77
CA LYS A 61 11.21 10.67 3.67
C LYS A 61 10.28 10.35 2.52
N TRP A 62 10.80 10.37 1.32
CA TRP A 62 10.18 9.89 0.09
C TRP A 62 8.77 10.45 -0.16
N LYS A 63 8.60 11.77 0.04
CA LYS A 63 7.31 12.43 -0.22
C LYS A 63 7.04 12.51 -1.72
N PRO A 64 5.78 12.32 -2.15
CA PRO A 64 5.40 12.61 -3.51
C PRO A 64 5.50 14.11 -3.80
N THR A 65 5.94 14.47 -4.99
CA THR A 65 6.08 15.86 -5.44
C THR A 65 5.68 16.03 -6.90
N GLY A 66 5.24 17.23 -7.28
CA GLY A 66 4.95 17.58 -8.67
C GLY A 66 3.99 16.61 -9.35
N SER A 67 4.38 16.06 -10.49
CA SER A 67 3.58 15.16 -11.32
C SER A 67 3.22 13.82 -10.64
N SER A 68 3.84 13.49 -9.51
CA SER A 68 3.48 12.31 -8.73
C SER A 68 2.21 12.48 -7.88
N ILE A 69 1.59 13.66 -7.89
CA ILE A 69 0.35 13.95 -7.19
C ILE A 69 -0.73 14.32 -8.22
N TYR A 70 -1.84 13.58 -8.23
CA TYR A 70 -3.02 13.97 -8.98
C TYR A 70 -3.89 14.94 -8.21
N ASN A 71 -4.06 14.71 -6.90
CA ASN A 71 -4.99 15.49 -6.11
C ASN A 71 -4.59 15.51 -4.63
N THR A 72 -4.93 16.61 -3.94
CA THR A 72 -4.75 16.78 -2.50
C THR A 72 -6.07 16.60 -1.78
N ILE A 73 -6.07 15.80 -0.71
CA ILE A 73 -7.28 15.45 0.03
C ILE A 73 -7.28 16.16 1.39
N LEU A 74 -8.37 16.89 1.66
CA LEU A 74 -8.59 17.59 2.92
C LEU A 74 -9.61 16.88 3.81
N HIS A 75 -10.50 16.07 3.23
CA HIS A 75 -11.58 15.41 3.96
C HIS A 75 -11.65 13.92 3.65
N ALA A 76 -11.93 13.14 4.69
CA ALA A 76 -12.29 11.73 4.57
C ALA A 76 -13.68 11.51 5.15
N LYS A 77 -14.66 11.23 4.30
CA LYS A 77 -16.05 10.99 4.65
C LYS A 77 -16.30 9.49 4.80
N ILE A 78 -16.58 9.06 6.00
CA ILE A 78 -16.77 7.64 6.33
C ILE A 78 -18.21 7.44 6.73
N SER A 79 -18.90 6.47 6.12
CA SER A 79 -20.31 6.19 6.43
C SER A 79 -20.57 4.72 6.71
N ILE A 80 -21.56 4.45 7.56
CA ILE A 80 -22.13 3.13 7.84
C ILE A 80 -23.64 3.28 8.06
N GLY A 81 -24.45 2.71 7.16
CA GLY A 81 -25.89 2.94 7.15
C GLY A 81 -26.20 4.44 7.09
N LYS A 82 -27.01 4.94 8.02
CA LYS A 82 -27.38 6.36 8.12
C LYS A 82 -26.33 7.23 8.84
N HIS A 83 -25.34 6.61 9.46
CA HIS A 83 -24.33 7.32 10.25
C HIS A 83 -23.15 7.71 9.38
N GLN A 84 -22.67 8.92 9.59
CA GLN A 84 -21.56 9.49 8.87
C GLN A 84 -20.61 10.24 9.79
N TYR A 85 -19.33 10.13 9.46
CA TYR A 85 -18.25 10.88 10.11
C TYR A 85 -17.35 11.49 9.04
N THR A 86 -16.93 12.74 9.24
CA THR A 86 -15.95 13.40 8.37
C THR A 86 -14.68 13.70 9.18
N ALA A 87 -13.57 13.14 8.75
CA ALA A 87 -12.25 13.47 9.26
C ALA A 87 -11.64 14.56 8.41
N GLN A 88 -11.17 15.64 9.05
CA GLN A 88 -10.42 16.70 8.41
C GLN A 88 -8.93 16.33 8.40
N ARG A 89 -8.25 16.61 7.30
CA ARG A 89 -6.80 16.45 7.13
C ARG A 89 -6.13 17.80 7.06
N LEU A 90 -4.88 17.87 7.49
CA LEU A 90 -4.05 19.04 7.25
C LEU A 90 -3.69 19.12 5.76
N PRO A 91 -3.46 20.31 5.22
CA PRO A 91 -2.92 20.47 3.88
C PRO A 91 -1.60 19.69 3.71
N ASN A 92 -1.37 19.14 2.52
CA ASN A 92 -0.15 18.44 2.14
C ASN A 92 0.17 17.18 2.98
N VAL A 93 -0.87 16.52 3.51
CA VAL A 93 -0.74 15.27 4.29
C VAL A 93 -1.37 14.08 3.57
N ALA A 94 -2.46 14.30 2.82
CA ALA A 94 -3.17 13.23 2.13
C ALA A 94 -3.33 13.56 0.64
N PHE A 95 -3.08 12.56 -0.20
CA PHE A 95 -3.01 12.70 -1.66
C PHE A 95 -3.69 11.53 -2.35
N ILE A 96 -4.14 11.78 -3.58
CA ILE A 96 -4.31 10.74 -4.60
C ILE A 96 -3.10 10.82 -5.51
N LEU A 97 -2.34 9.73 -5.56
CA LEU A 97 -1.08 9.69 -6.29
C LEU A 97 -1.27 9.38 -7.78
N ASN A 98 -0.44 10.00 -8.61
CA ASN A 98 0.03 9.35 -9.82
C ASN A 98 1.08 8.31 -9.41
N ARG A 99 0.61 7.10 -9.13
CA ARG A 99 1.47 6.05 -8.55
C ARG A 99 2.64 5.71 -9.46
N GLN A 100 2.45 5.75 -10.76
CA GLN A 100 3.51 5.49 -11.74
C GLN A 100 4.62 6.53 -11.61
N GLU A 101 4.27 7.82 -11.66
CA GLU A 101 5.22 8.91 -11.52
C GLU A 101 5.89 8.92 -10.14
N PHE A 102 5.17 8.54 -9.08
CA PHE A 102 5.76 8.42 -7.76
C PHE A 102 6.83 7.31 -7.70
N ILE A 103 6.59 6.17 -8.33
CA ILE A 103 7.59 5.10 -8.43
C ILE A 103 8.79 5.55 -9.28
N CYS A 104 8.55 6.25 -10.40
CA CYS A 104 9.61 6.82 -11.23
C CYS A 104 10.45 7.85 -10.44
N GLN A 105 9.81 8.70 -9.63
CA GLN A 105 10.49 9.65 -8.74
C GLN A 105 11.43 8.91 -7.77
N LEU A 106 10.94 7.86 -7.10
CA LEU A 106 11.75 7.07 -6.18
C LEU A 106 12.91 6.36 -6.89
N ALA A 107 12.66 5.80 -8.09
CA ALA A 107 13.67 5.11 -8.87
C ALA A 107 14.78 6.07 -9.32
N LYS A 108 14.42 7.24 -9.86
CA LYS A 108 15.38 8.27 -10.24
C LYS A 108 16.25 8.68 -9.07
N THR A 109 15.65 8.95 -7.91
CA THR A 109 16.41 9.27 -6.70
C THR A 109 17.34 8.12 -6.29
N ALA A 110 16.90 6.86 -6.42
CA ALA A 110 17.74 5.71 -6.11
C ALA A 110 18.96 5.61 -7.05
N GLU A 111 18.76 5.81 -8.37
CA GLU A 111 19.84 5.82 -9.35
C GLU A 111 20.84 6.96 -9.09
N GLU A 112 20.37 8.15 -8.75
CA GLU A 112 21.20 9.30 -8.35
C GLU A 112 22.10 8.98 -7.12
N HIS A 113 21.65 8.06 -6.27
CA HIS A 113 22.43 7.57 -5.12
C HIS A 113 23.24 6.29 -5.44
N GLY A 114 23.37 5.92 -6.72
CA GLY A 114 24.17 4.79 -7.16
C GLY A 114 23.54 3.41 -6.94
N VAL A 115 22.21 3.33 -6.95
CA VAL A 115 21.49 2.06 -7.08
C VAL A 115 21.47 1.67 -8.57
N ILE A 116 21.70 0.41 -8.86
CA ILE A 116 21.60 -0.14 -10.22
C ILE A 116 20.18 -0.69 -10.37
N ILE A 117 19.46 -0.28 -11.41
CA ILE A 117 18.11 -0.78 -11.69
C ILE A 117 18.12 -1.48 -13.05
N TYR A 118 17.87 -2.80 -13.04
CA TYR A 118 17.65 -3.56 -14.26
C TYR A 118 16.15 -3.69 -14.52
N THR A 119 15.72 -3.25 -15.69
CA THR A 119 14.36 -3.45 -16.19
C THR A 119 14.31 -4.58 -17.19
N ASN A 120 13.12 -5.16 -17.43
CA ASN A 120 12.95 -6.37 -18.23
C ASN A 120 13.78 -7.56 -17.67
N ASP A 121 14.01 -7.53 -16.37
CA ASP A 121 14.82 -8.51 -15.63
C ASP A 121 13.94 -9.26 -14.63
N LYS A 122 13.41 -10.38 -15.07
CA LYS A 122 12.49 -11.21 -14.32
C LYS A 122 13.22 -12.30 -13.55
N ILE A 123 13.42 -12.10 -12.27
CA ILE A 123 13.91 -13.17 -11.38
C ILE A 123 12.87 -14.28 -11.28
N ARG A 124 13.27 -15.49 -11.56
CA ARG A 124 12.42 -16.69 -11.52
C ARG A 124 12.70 -17.54 -10.31
N SER A 125 13.96 -17.60 -9.89
CA SER A 125 14.43 -18.29 -8.68
C SER A 125 15.34 -17.38 -7.86
N VAL A 126 15.36 -17.57 -6.55
CA VAL A 126 16.36 -16.94 -5.68
C VAL A 126 17.77 -17.44 -5.96
N ASP A 127 17.91 -18.62 -6.55
CA ASP A 127 19.18 -19.18 -6.95
C ASP A 127 19.80 -18.47 -8.18
N ASP A 128 18.99 -17.67 -8.91
CA ASP A 128 19.49 -16.82 -10.00
C ASP A 128 20.28 -15.59 -9.47
N LEU A 129 20.26 -15.36 -8.14
CA LEU A 129 20.87 -14.19 -7.48
C LEU A 129 22.12 -14.60 -6.71
N ASP A 130 23.15 -13.75 -6.75
CA ASP A 130 24.43 -13.93 -6.07
C ASP A 130 24.67 -12.94 -4.93
N GLY A 131 23.61 -12.20 -4.51
CA GLY A 131 23.67 -11.22 -3.42
C GLY A 131 23.83 -11.86 -2.05
N ASP A 132 24.68 -11.25 -1.22
CA ASP A 132 24.84 -11.63 0.19
C ASP A 132 23.53 -11.46 0.97
N VAL A 133 22.70 -10.51 0.55
CA VAL A 133 21.36 -10.24 1.09
C VAL A 133 20.39 -10.11 -0.07
N ILE A 134 19.23 -10.75 0.05
CA ILE A 134 18.14 -10.66 -0.91
C ILE A 134 16.96 -9.93 -0.26
N VAL A 135 16.28 -9.08 -1.01
CA VAL A 135 15.05 -8.42 -0.59
C VAL A 135 13.93 -8.77 -1.54
N ASP A 136 12.88 -9.40 -1.04
CA ASP A 136 11.67 -9.65 -1.82
C ASP A 136 10.65 -8.52 -1.62
N GLY A 137 10.56 -7.65 -2.62
CA GLY A 137 9.53 -6.63 -2.77
C GLY A 137 8.66 -6.87 -4.01
N SER A 138 8.55 -8.12 -4.46
CA SER A 138 7.79 -8.50 -5.67
C SER A 138 6.27 -8.32 -5.54
N GLY A 139 5.78 -8.03 -4.33
CA GLY A 139 4.37 -7.74 -4.06
C GLY A 139 3.55 -8.96 -3.65
N CYS A 140 2.27 -8.98 -4.04
CA CYS A 140 1.35 -10.07 -3.73
C CYS A 140 0.73 -10.65 -5.02
N PRO A 141 0.80 -11.98 -5.21
CA PRO A 141 1.54 -12.95 -4.43
C PRO A 141 3.05 -12.76 -4.56
N SER A 142 3.79 -12.96 -3.45
CA SER A 142 5.25 -12.89 -3.43
C SER A 142 5.88 -13.96 -4.32
N THR A 143 6.85 -13.56 -5.13
CA THR A 143 7.59 -14.50 -6.01
C THR A 143 8.37 -15.50 -5.19
N VAL A 144 9.14 -15.02 -4.20
CA VAL A 144 10.01 -15.86 -3.38
C VAL A 144 9.21 -16.77 -2.43
N LYS A 145 8.16 -16.25 -1.77
CA LYS A 145 7.33 -17.08 -0.90
C LYS A 145 6.66 -18.21 -1.65
N ARG A 146 6.22 -17.96 -2.87
CA ARG A 146 5.60 -18.97 -3.71
C ARG A 146 6.61 -20.02 -4.13
N GLU A 147 7.83 -19.65 -4.51
CA GLU A 147 8.93 -20.55 -4.85
C GLU A 147 9.32 -21.44 -3.65
N LEU A 148 9.48 -20.85 -2.48
CA LEU A 148 9.85 -21.55 -1.25
C LEU A 148 8.67 -22.27 -0.58
N HIS A 149 7.48 -22.29 -1.19
CA HIS A 149 6.25 -22.87 -0.63
C HIS A 149 5.88 -22.31 0.75
N ILE A 150 6.24 -21.04 1.00
CA ILE A 150 5.90 -20.34 2.24
C ILE A 150 4.49 -19.77 2.10
N GLY A 151 3.64 -20.05 3.05
CA GLY A 151 2.27 -19.54 3.08
C GLY A 151 2.22 -18.00 3.17
N THR A 152 1.17 -17.43 2.61
CA THR A 152 0.84 -16.01 2.77
C THR A 152 -0.04 -15.81 4.01
N GLY A 153 -0.08 -14.57 4.52
CA GLY A 153 -1.02 -14.17 5.56
C GLY A 153 -2.45 -13.98 5.02
N PHE A 154 -3.21 -13.16 5.71
CA PHE A 154 -4.59 -12.87 5.35
C PHE A 154 -4.68 -12.05 4.04
N ILE A 155 -5.57 -12.43 3.15
CA ILE A 155 -5.74 -11.82 1.83
C ILE A 155 -7.20 -11.40 1.64
N GLY A 156 -7.40 -10.20 1.11
CA GLY A 156 -8.67 -9.72 0.60
C GLY A 156 -8.68 -9.67 -0.92
N THR A 157 -9.83 -9.32 -1.48
CA THR A 157 -10.03 -9.12 -2.92
C THR A 157 -10.62 -7.74 -3.19
N THR A 158 -10.24 -7.15 -4.31
CA THR A 158 -10.71 -5.83 -4.73
C THR A 158 -11.13 -5.81 -6.20
N TYR A 159 -12.07 -4.92 -6.52
CA TYR A 159 -12.44 -4.56 -7.88
C TYR A 159 -12.68 -3.05 -7.93
N GLN A 160 -12.15 -2.38 -8.95
CA GLN A 160 -12.20 -0.93 -9.12
C GLN A 160 -12.41 -0.56 -10.58
N GLU A 161 -13.17 0.47 -10.78
CA GLU A 161 -13.28 1.20 -12.05
C GLU A 161 -12.75 2.62 -11.84
N THR A 162 -12.08 3.17 -12.86
CA THR A 162 -11.74 4.58 -12.93
C THR A 162 -12.70 5.23 -13.93
N LEU A 163 -13.45 6.24 -13.48
CA LEU A 163 -14.45 6.95 -14.29
C LEU A 163 -13.95 8.36 -14.58
N GLU A 164 -14.04 8.79 -15.83
CA GLU A 164 -13.93 10.21 -16.24
C GLU A 164 -15.32 10.87 -16.25
N ASN A 165 -15.38 12.19 -16.22
CA ASN A 165 -16.60 13.01 -16.20
C ASN A 165 -17.59 12.56 -15.12
N ALA A 166 -17.09 12.08 -13.99
CA ALA A 166 -17.93 11.48 -12.95
C ALA A 166 -18.76 12.54 -12.22
N ASN A 167 -20.09 12.37 -12.21
CA ASN A 167 -21.02 13.24 -11.49
C ASN A 167 -20.78 13.24 -9.97
N CYS A 168 -20.17 12.17 -9.47
CA CYS A 168 -19.87 11.99 -8.06
C CYS A 168 -18.51 12.57 -7.63
N PHE A 169 -17.81 13.28 -8.52
CA PHE A 169 -16.52 13.90 -8.22
C PHE A 169 -16.65 15.01 -7.18
N VAL A 170 -15.88 14.95 -6.10
CA VAL A 170 -15.73 16.00 -5.10
C VAL A 170 -14.22 16.17 -4.85
N CYS A 171 -13.68 17.30 -5.24
CA CYS A 171 -12.25 17.50 -5.45
C CYS A 171 -11.35 17.11 -4.26
N ASP A 172 -11.73 17.45 -3.05
CA ASP A 172 -10.89 17.35 -1.85
C ASP A 172 -11.33 16.25 -0.87
N THR A 173 -12.31 15.44 -1.26
CA THR A 173 -13.00 14.52 -0.34
C THR A 173 -12.98 13.07 -0.83
N ILE A 174 -12.30 12.20 -0.09
CA ILE A 174 -12.48 10.75 -0.26
C ILE A 174 -13.72 10.28 0.48
N ARG A 175 -14.44 9.30 -0.10
CA ARG A 175 -15.61 8.67 0.52
C ARG A 175 -15.38 7.19 0.70
N ILE A 176 -15.66 6.68 1.89
CA ILE A 176 -15.54 5.26 2.27
C ILE A 176 -16.87 4.84 2.89
N MET A 177 -17.52 3.82 2.33
CA MET A 177 -18.85 3.38 2.74
C MET A 177 -18.81 1.91 3.17
N PHE A 178 -18.97 1.68 4.48
CA PHE A 178 -19.07 0.34 5.07
C PHE A 178 -20.49 -0.19 5.00
N SER A 179 -20.96 -0.52 3.80
CA SER A 179 -22.32 -1.03 3.55
C SER A 179 -22.37 -2.54 3.38
N ILE A 180 -21.24 -3.21 3.31
CA ILE A 180 -21.12 -4.67 3.24
C ILE A 180 -20.51 -5.26 4.51
N PRO A 181 -20.87 -6.50 4.91
CA PRO A 181 -20.43 -7.08 6.19
C PRO A 181 -18.90 -7.17 6.32
N ALA A 182 -18.24 -7.60 5.27
CA ALA A 182 -16.83 -7.94 5.28
C ALA A 182 -16.04 -7.09 4.27
N GLY A 183 -16.31 -5.77 4.24
CA GLY A 183 -15.62 -4.88 3.31
C GLY A 183 -16.24 -3.49 3.24
N TYR A 184 -15.88 -2.74 2.21
CA TYR A 184 -16.37 -1.39 1.98
C TYR A 184 -16.29 -1.01 0.50
N TYR A 185 -17.06 0.03 0.13
CA TYR A 185 -16.92 0.75 -1.14
C TYR A 185 -16.12 2.03 -0.90
N TRP A 186 -15.44 2.48 -1.96
CA TRP A 186 -14.76 3.78 -1.96
C TRP A 186 -15.07 4.59 -3.21
N ILE A 187 -14.97 5.92 -3.07
CA ILE A 187 -14.95 6.87 -4.18
C ILE A 187 -13.84 7.87 -3.86
N PHE A 188 -12.78 7.86 -4.65
CA PHE A 188 -11.61 8.70 -4.48
C PHE A 188 -11.45 9.63 -5.68
N PRO A 189 -11.45 10.97 -5.49
CA PRO A 189 -11.30 11.93 -6.56
C PRO A 189 -9.85 11.92 -7.06
N ARG A 190 -9.66 11.40 -8.26
CA ARG A 190 -8.31 11.13 -8.80
C ARG A 190 -7.73 12.34 -9.52
N ASN A 191 -8.27 12.72 -10.67
CA ASN A 191 -7.80 13.84 -11.47
C ASN A 191 -8.89 14.92 -11.57
N PRO A 192 -8.65 16.13 -10.99
CA PRO A 192 -9.62 17.22 -11.03
C PRO A 192 -9.95 17.71 -12.43
N GLU A 193 -8.96 17.78 -13.33
CA GLU A 193 -9.14 18.30 -14.70
C GLU A 193 -10.15 17.48 -15.50
N LYS A 194 -10.18 16.17 -15.28
CA LYS A 194 -11.07 15.23 -15.96
C LYS A 194 -12.28 14.84 -15.12
N LYS A 195 -12.46 15.41 -13.93
CA LYS A 195 -13.41 14.92 -12.92
C LYS A 195 -13.31 13.40 -12.75
N GLU A 196 -12.09 12.89 -12.70
CA GLU A 196 -11.80 11.45 -12.67
C GLU A 196 -11.90 10.92 -11.24
N VAL A 197 -12.57 9.78 -11.06
CA VAL A 197 -12.67 9.09 -9.78
C VAL A 197 -12.24 7.64 -9.88
N ASN A 198 -11.59 7.14 -8.84
CA ASN A 198 -11.43 5.73 -8.59
C ASN A 198 -12.61 5.26 -7.71
N ILE A 199 -13.51 4.44 -8.25
CA ILE A 199 -14.64 3.85 -7.54
C ILE A 199 -14.45 2.34 -7.43
N GLY A 200 -14.60 1.79 -6.24
CA GLY A 200 -14.34 0.37 -6.09
C GLY A 200 -14.96 -0.25 -4.85
N VAL A 201 -14.76 -1.56 -4.74
CA VAL A 201 -15.19 -2.40 -3.64
C VAL A 201 -14.05 -3.33 -3.23
N GLY A 202 -13.87 -3.49 -1.93
CA GLY A 202 -12.91 -4.43 -1.36
C GLY A 202 -13.57 -5.27 -0.28
N THR A 203 -13.19 -6.55 -0.23
CA THR A 203 -13.67 -7.48 0.79
C THR A 203 -12.51 -8.06 1.59
N PHE A 204 -12.75 -8.31 2.88
CA PHE A 204 -11.82 -8.93 3.80
C PHE A 204 -12.04 -10.45 3.81
N GLY A 205 -10.99 -11.23 3.55
CA GLY A 205 -11.04 -12.69 3.61
C GLY A 205 -11.52 -13.38 2.35
N ASN A 206 -11.66 -14.71 2.45
CA ASN A 206 -11.93 -15.62 1.33
C ASN A 206 -13.43 -15.68 0.94
N TYR A 207 -14.15 -14.58 1.06
CA TYR A 207 -15.54 -14.54 0.60
C TYR A 207 -15.58 -14.52 -0.93
N ARG A 208 -16.32 -15.45 -1.51
CA ARG A 208 -16.57 -15.51 -2.96
C ARG A 208 -17.71 -14.56 -3.32
N TYR A 209 -17.42 -13.28 -3.40
CA TYR A 209 -18.36 -12.28 -3.89
C TYR A 209 -18.09 -11.96 -5.36
N ASP A 210 -19.14 -11.75 -6.13
CA ASP A 210 -19.04 -11.10 -7.44
C ASP A 210 -18.88 -9.59 -7.23
N LEU A 211 -17.63 -9.15 -7.08
CA LEU A 211 -17.30 -7.75 -6.79
C LEU A 211 -17.72 -6.81 -7.93
N LYS A 212 -17.69 -7.27 -9.18
CA LYS A 212 -18.14 -6.48 -10.33
C LYS A 212 -19.65 -6.22 -10.23
N LYS A 213 -20.43 -7.24 -9.96
CA LYS A 213 -21.89 -7.10 -9.76
C LYS A 213 -22.21 -6.20 -8.57
N MET A 214 -21.47 -6.36 -7.46
CA MET A 214 -21.62 -5.51 -6.28
C MET A 214 -21.33 -4.05 -6.58
N LEU A 215 -20.25 -3.75 -7.31
CA LEU A 215 -19.93 -2.37 -7.68
C LEU A 215 -20.96 -1.79 -8.64
N THR A 216 -21.46 -2.58 -9.60
CA THR A 216 -22.54 -2.16 -10.50
C THR A 216 -23.82 -1.80 -9.73
N SER A 217 -24.25 -2.65 -8.80
CA SER A 217 -25.42 -2.36 -7.94
C SER A 217 -25.20 -1.10 -7.11
N PHE A 218 -24.03 -0.94 -6.52
CA PHE A 218 -23.67 0.25 -5.75
C PHE A 218 -23.69 1.52 -6.59
N LYS A 219 -23.17 1.50 -7.82
CA LYS A 219 -23.23 2.65 -8.74
C LYS A 219 -24.67 3.04 -9.04
N ASN A 220 -25.52 2.06 -9.31
CA ASN A 220 -26.95 2.30 -9.59
C ASN A 220 -27.67 2.91 -8.36
N GLU A 221 -27.46 2.36 -7.16
CA GLU A 221 -28.03 2.87 -5.91
C GLU A 221 -27.59 4.31 -5.60
N GLN A 222 -26.33 4.63 -5.90
CA GLN A 222 -25.75 5.96 -5.68
C GLN A 222 -25.90 6.90 -6.88
N GLN A 223 -26.58 6.47 -7.95
CA GLN A 223 -26.78 7.22 -9.20
C GLN A 223 -25.46 7.75 -9.77
N VAL A 224 -24.41 6.93 -9.72
CA VAL A 224 -23.08 7.30 -10.23
C VAL A 224 -23.07 7.17 -11.75
N ILE A 225 -22.75 8.28 -12.43
CA ILE A 225 -22.59 8.39 -13.88
C ILE A 225 -21.16 8.86 -14.17
N GLY A 226 -20.56 8.31 -15.22
CA GLY A 226 -19.21 8.66 -15.70
C GLY A 226 -18.74 7.63 -16.73
N ASP A 227 -17.72 8.00 -17.51
CA ASP A 227 -17.15 7.18 -18.57
C ASP A 227 -16.05 6.27 -17.98
N ILE A 228 -16.23 4.94 -18.11
CA ILE A 228 -15.22 3.99 -17.61
C ILE A 228 -14.00 4.04 -18.54
N ASN A 229 -12.87 4.53 -18.04
CA ASN A 229 -11.62 4.55 -18.81
C ASN A 229 -10.65 3.46 -18.38
N TYR A 230 -10.84 2.86 -17.18
CA TYR A 230 -9.95 1.83 -16.69
C TYR A 230 -10.64 0.90 -15.68
N VAL A 231 -10.26 -0.37 -15.70
CA VAL A 231 -10.77 -1.39 -14.77
C VAL A 231 -9.58 -2.14 -14.18
N THR A 232 -9.62 -2.38 -12.88
CA THR A 232 -8.60 -3.18 -12.20
C THR A 232 -9.22 -3.99 -11.08
N GLY A 233 -8.51 -5.03 -10.66
CA GLY A 233 -8.88 -5.84 -9.50
C GLY A 233 -7.75 -6.79 -9.15
N GLY A 234 -7.83 -7.37 -7.97
CA GLY A 234 -6.82 -8.33 -7.56
C GLY A 234 -6.83 -8.65 -6.08
N LEU A 235 -5.82 -9.41 -5.71
CA LEU A 235 -5.56 -9.77 -4.33
C LEU A 235 -4.87 -8.60 -3.60
N ILE A 236 -5.29 -8.37 -2.38
CA ILE A 236 -4.66 -7.41 -1.46
C ILE A 236 -4.24 -8.15 -0.19
N PRO A 237 -2.94 -8.17 0.16
CA PRO A 237 -2.49 -8.77 1.41
C PRO A 237 -2.89 -7.82 2.54
N LEU A 238 -3.55 -8.36 3.55
CA LEU A 238 -4.05 -7.58 4.69
C LEU A 238 -3.25 -7.92 5.95
N GLY A 239 -2.63 -6.89 6.54
CA GLY A 239 -1.79 -7.05 7.71
C GLY A 239 -0.49 -7.81 7.43
N LEU A 240 0.18 -8.20 8.50
CA LEU A 240 1.50 -8.81 8.47
C LEU A 240 1.51 -10.16 7.72
N GLN A 241 2.40 -10.26 6.73
CA GLN A 241 2.62 -11.43 5.88
C GLN A 241 3.90 -12.16 6.32
N ARG A 242 3.80 -13.04 7.31
CA ARG A 242 4.96 -13.78 7.84
C ARG A 242 5.46 -14.86 6.86
N PRO A 243 6.76 -15.25 6.93
CA PRO A 243 7.85 -14.63 7.69
C PRO A 243 8.28 -13.29 7.12
N PHE A 244 9.01 -12.47 7.90
CA PHE A 244 9.59 -11.18 7.44
C PHE A 244 11.06 -11.34 7.05
N LEU A 245 11.71 -12.36 7.57
CA LEU A 245 13.08 -12.76 7.28
C LEU A 245 13.12 -14.30 7.18
N TYR A 246 13.73 -14.80 6.13
CA TYR A 246 14.02 -16.22 5.92
C TYR A 246 15.47 -16.35 5.43
N ARG A 247 16.35 -16.96 6.23
CA ARG A 247 17.80 -16.97 5.99
C ARG A 247 18.34 -15.54 5.82
N ASN A 248 18.81 -15.19 4.63
CA ASN A 248 19.27 -13.84 4.24
C ASN A 248 18.26 -13.06 3.38
N ILE A 249 17.02 -13.52 3.30
CA ILE A 249 15.94 -12.93 2.47
C ILE A 249 14.99 -12.13 3.35
N LEU A 250 14.87 -10.82 3.11
CA LEU A 250 13.89 -9.94 3.77
C LEU A 250 12.66 -9.76 2.86
N PHE A 251 11.47 -9.75 3.46
CA PHE A 251 10.21 -9.51 2.76
C PHE A 251 9.68 -8.11 3.11
N VAL A 252 9.49 -7.27 2.09
CA VAL A 252 9.06 -5.86 2.24
C VAL A 252 7.76 -5.56 1.48
N GLY A 253 7.10 -4.47 1.83
CA GLY A 253 5.84 -4.07 1.18
C GLY A 253 4.79 -5.18 1.28
N ASP A 254 4.08 -5.42 0.19
CA ASP A 254 3.00 -6.42 0.15
C ASP A 254 3.50 -7.86 0.38
N ALA A 255 4.75 -8.16 0.08
CA ALA A 255 5.34 -9.46 0.38
C ALA A 255 5.59 -9.68 1.89
N GLY A 256 5.78 -8.59 2.67
CA GLY A 256 6.12 -8.64 4.10
C GLY A 256 5.05 -8.10 5.04
N VAL A 257 4.57 -6.88 4.81
CA VAL A 257 3.71 -6.18 5.76
C VAL A 257 2.27 -5.98 5.28
N GLY A 258 2.03 -6.09 3.97
CA GLY A 258 0.70 -5.90 3.39
C GLY A 258 0.08 -4.54 3.70
N ALA A 259 -1.21 -4.42 3.39
CA ALA A 259 -2.02 -3.25 3.68
C ALA A 259 -2.64 -3.31 5.08
N PHE A 260 -3.02 -2.15 5.62
CA PHE A 260 -3.71 -2.08 6.92
C PHE A 260 -5.07 -2.81 6.83
N PRO A 261 -5.37 -3.74 7.74
CA PRO A 261 -6.50 -4.66 7.61
C PRO A 261 -7.87 -4.01 7.49
N LEU A 262 -8.05 -2.80 8.05
CA LEU A 262 -9.34 -2.13 8.07
C LEU A 262 -9.59 -1.26 6.84
N SER A 263 -8.55 -0.58 6.31
CA SER A 263 -8.70 0.43 5.25
C SER A 263 -7.98 0.10 3.94
N GLY A 264 -7.22 -1.00 3.90
CA GLY A 264 -6.46 -1.37 2.70
C GLY A 264 -5.29 -0.43 2.37
N GLN A 265 -4.88 0.44 3.28
CA GLN A 265 -3.76 1.36 3.09
C GLN A 265 -2.43 0.60 3.11
N GLY A 266 -1.74 0.51 1.96
CA GLY A 266 -0.49 -0.23 1.81
C GLY A 266 0.73 0.64 1.49
N ILE A 267 0.56 1.82 0.87
CA ILE A 267 1.67 2.63 0.36
C ILE A 267 2.61 3.07 1.48
N TYR A 268 2.08 3.66 2.55
CA TYR A 268 2.89 4.06 3.71
C TYR A 268 3.60 2.85 4.36
N ARG A 269 2.90 1.75 4.52
CA ARG A 269 3.47 0.51 5.09
C ARG A 269 4.60 -0.04 4.23
N ALA A 270 4.46 0.01 2.92
CA ALA A 270 5.51 -0.40 1.99
C ALA A 270 6.74 0.49 2.12
N LEU A 271 6.56 1.82 2.17
CA LEU A 271 7.65 2.77 2.38
C LEU A 271 8.38 2.51 3.70
N LEU A 272 7.64 2.42 4.81
CA LEU A 272 8.21 2.24 6.14
C LEU A 272 8.92 0.88 6.29
N SER A 273 8.30 -0.20 5.80
CA SER A 273 8.96 -1.51 5.86
C SER A 273 10.24 -1.57 5.04
N GLY A 274 10.26 -0.87 3.90
CA GLY A 274 11.45 -0.74 3.07
C GLY A 274 12.55 0.06 3.78
N ASP A 275 12.21 1.18 4.41
CA ASP A 275 13.17 2.00 5.16
C ASP A 275 13.79 1.20 6.33
N ILE A 276 12.97 0.51 7.12
CA ILE A 276 13.45 -0.35 8.20
C ILE A 276 14.36 -1.48 7.67
N ALA A 277 13.99 -2.11 6.54
CA ALA A 277 14.81 -3.16 5.93
C ALA A 277 16.16 -2.60 5.48
N GLY A 278 16.17 -1.46 4.79
CA GLY A 278 17.39 -0.79 4.33
C GLY A 278 18.32 -0.42 5.48
N TRP A 279 17.78 0.14 6.57
CA TRP A 279 18.55 0.42 7.77
C TRP A 279 19.14 -0.86 8.38
N CYS A 280 18.34 -1.93 8.50
CA CYS A 280 18.82 -3.21 9.06
C CYS A 280 19.95 -3.81 8.22
N ILE A 281 19.85 -3.73 6.88
CA ILE A 281 20.87 -4.22 5.96
C ILE A 281 22.14 -3.37 6.09
N ALA A 282 22.02 -2.05 5.99
CA ALA A 282 23.15 -1.13 6.04
C ALA A 282 23.94 -1.21 7.35
N LYS A 283 23.28 -1.54 8.46
CA LYS A 283 23.89 -1.70 9.79
C LYS A 283 24.25 -3.16 10.13
N ASN A 284 24.14 -4.10 9.19
CA ASN A 284 24.35 -5.54 9.41
C ASN A 284 23.52 -6.11 10.59
N LYS A 285 22.25 -5.72 10.68
CA LYS A 285 21.33 -6.09 11.78
C LYS A 285 20.09 -6.83 11.28
N LEU A 286 20.23 -7.71 10.29
CA LEU A 286 19.11 -8.41 9.65
C LEU A 286 18.13 -9.07 10.65
N LYS A 287 18.67 -9.69 11.71
CA LYS A 287 17.86 -10.36 12.75
C LYS A 287 16.97 -9.39 13.55
N ARG A 288 17.22 -8.08 13.50
CA ARG A 288 16.36 -7.07 14.13
C ARG A 288 15.13 -6.72 13.29
N TYR A 289 15.20 -6.92 11.98
CA TYR A 289 14.10 -6.58 11.08
C TYR A 289 12.75 -7.16 11.52
N PRO A 290 12.60 -8.48 11.80
CA PRO A 290 11.34 -9.04 12.25
C PRO A 290 10.80 -8.44 13.56
N LEU A 291 11.69 -8.06 14.46
CA LEU A 291 11.31 -7.48 15.76
C LEU A 291 10.75 -6.07 15.57
N ILE A 292 11.43 -5.25 14.77
CA ILE A 292 11.00 -3.88 14.48
C ILE A 292 9.67 -3.89 13.74
N ILE A 293 9.53 -4.72 12.69
CA ILE A 293 8.28 -4.86 11.93
C ILE A 293 7.11 -5.25 12.83
N ARG A 294 7.29 -6.19 13.76
CA ARG A 294 6.25 -6.55 14.71
C ARG A 294 5.89 -5.38 15.62
N LYS A 295 6.87 -4.65 16.13
CA LYS A 295 6.66 -3.50 17.01
C LYS A 295 5.87 -2.41 16.29
N GLU A 296 6.20 -2.12 15.04
CA GLU A 296 5.55 -1.07 14.26
C GLU A 296 4.11 -1.40 13.85
N PHE A 297 3.85 -2.64 13.44
CA PHE A 297 2.61 -2.94 12.76
C PHE A 297 1.64 -3.85 13.52
N LEU A 298 2.13 -4.75 14.41
CA LEU A 298 1.30 -5.83 14.97
C LEU A 298 0.11 -5.29 15.78
N GLN A 299 0.34 -4.32 16.65
CA GLN A 299 -0.72 -3.75 17.48
C GLN A 299 -1.83 -3.13 16.62
N TRP A 300 -1.45 -2.40 15.59
CA TRP A 300 -2.38 -1.77 14.66
C TRP A 300 -3.15 -2.79 13.84
N ASP A 301 -2.49 -3.84 13.37
CA ASP A 301 -3.15 -4.91 12.63
C ASP A 301 -4.18 -5.63 13.50
N LEU A 302 -3.85 -5.91 14.77
CA LEU A 302 -4.80 -6.52 15.71
C LEU A 302 -6.02 -5.62 15.95
N ILE A 303 -5.81 -4.30 16.13
CA ILE A 303 -6.89 -3.32 16.25
C ILE A 303 -7.72 -3.28 14.95
N GLY A 304 -7.06 -3.23 13.79
CA GLY A 304 -7.74 -3.21 12.48
C GLY A 304 -8.60 -4.46 12.26
N TYR A 305 -8.08 -5.66 12.56
CA TYR A 305 -8.83 -6.90 12.49
C TYR A 305 -10.00 -6.93 13.48
N ALA A 306 -9.79 -6.50 14.72
CA ALA A 306 -10.85 -6.46 15.74
C ALA A 306 -12.01 -5.57 15.27
N ILE A 307 -11.71 -4.37 14.75
CA ILE A 307 -12.74 -3.45 14.26
C ILE A 307 -13.42 -3.97 13.01
N ALA A 308 -12.69 -4.55 12.05
CA ALA A 308 -13.28 -5.21 10.89
C ALA A 308 -14.26 -6.32 11.31
N LYS A 309 -13.86 -7.14 12.30
CA LYS A 309 -14.70 -8.20 12.87
C LYS A 309 -15.92 -7.64 13.61
N MET A 310 -15.74 -6.59 14.39
CA MET A 310 -16.84 -5.88 15.05
C MET A 310 -17.84 -5.31 14.03
N ASN A 311 -17.37 -4.75 12.92
CA ASN A 311 -18.24 -4.28 11.85
C ASN A 311 -19.12 -5.40 11.29
N MET A 312 -18.57 -6.59 11.09
CA MET A 312 -19.34 -7.75 10.62
C MET A 312 -20.49 -8.11 11.57
N VAL A 313 -20.26 -8.01 12.89
CA VAL A 313 -21.21 -8.43 13.93
C VAL A 313 -22.17 -7.30 14.34
N PHE A 314 -21.63 -6.10 14.62
CA PHE A 314 -22.36 -5.02 15.29
C PHE A 314 -22.92 -3.94 14.37
N ARG A 315 -22.58 -3.93 13.06
CA ARG A 315 -23.02 -2.85 12.16
C ARG A 315 -24.54 -2.66 12.11
N LYS A 316 -25.31 -3.74 12.32
CA LYS A 316 -26.78 -3.69 12.36
C LYS A 316 -27.32 -3.24 13.71
N ILE A 317 -26.54 -3.46 14.77
CA ILE A 317 -26.99 -3.26 16.16
C ILE A 317 -26.54 -1.90 16.73
N LYS A 318 -25.27 -1.54 16.55
CA LYS A 318 -24.67 -0.32 17.10
C LYS A 318 -23.70 0.35 16.13
N PRO A 319 -24.15 0.93 15.01
CA PRO A 319 -23.27 1.53 14.00
C PRO A 319 -22.45 2.72 14.54
N GLY A 320 -22.96 3.46 15.52
CA GLY A 320 -22.25 4.58 16.17
C GLY A 320 -20.97 4.14 16.89
N LEU A 321 -20.94 2.93 17.46
CA LEU A 321 -19.73 2.40 18.10
C LEU A 321 -18.60 2.17 17.09
N PHE A 322 -18.93 1.67 15.91
CA PHE A 322 -17.97 1.48 14.82
C PHE A 322 -17.38 2.81 14.36
N LEU A 323 -18.22 3.83 14.14
CA LEU A 323 -17.75 5.17 13.76
C LEU A 323 -16.89 5.83 14.83
N SER A 324 -17.23 5.66 16.12
CA SER A 324 -16.39 6.12 17.23
C SER A 324 -15.01 5.46 17.23
N SER A 325 -14.96 4.15 16.92
CA SER A 325 -13.70 3.42 16.81
C SER A 325 -12.88 3.90 15.61
N MET A 326 -13.52 4.20 14.48
CA MET A 326 -12.85 4.78 13.30
C MET A 326 -12.31 6.19 13.61
N ASN A 327 -13.08 7.01 14.34
CA ASN A 327 -12.62 8.34 14.78
C ASN A 327 -11.40 8.22 15.70
N PHE A 328 -11.40 7.28 16.62
CA PHE A 328 -10.26 7.01 17.51
C PHE A 328 -9.01 6.64 16.70
N ILE A 329 -9.13 5.74 15.73
CA ILE A 329 -8.00 5.35 14.87
C ILE A 329 -7.51 6.52 14.02
N THR A 330 -8.42 7.27 13.38
CA THR A 330 -8.03 8.42 12.54
C THR A 330 -7.39 9.54 13.35
N LYS A 331 -7.78 9.75 14.60
CA LYS A 331 -7.16 10.75 15.48
C LYS A 331 -5.81 10.30 16.04
N ARG A 332 -5.66 9.03 16.39
CA ARG A 332 -4.44 8.49 17.01
C ARG A 332 -3.46 7.87 16.02
N GLY A 333 -3.92 7.33 14.90
CA GLY A 333 -3.03 6.87 13.83
C GLY A 333 -2.07 7.94 13.31
N ASN A 334 -2.45 9.22 13.48
CA ASN A 334 -1.58 10.37 13.21
C ASN A 334 -0.61 10.70 14.38
N GLN A 335 -0.64 10.00 15.51
CA GLN A 335 0.16 10.28 16.71
C GLN A 335 1.21 9.21 17.02
N PHE A 336 1.20 8.06 16.30
CA PHE A 336 2.00 6.89 16.68
C PHE A 336 3.06 6.48 15.66
N SER A 337 3.47 7.34 14.76
CA SER A 337 4.66 7.12 13.95
C SER A 337 5.85 7.84 14.58
N VAL A 338 6.36 7.36 15.70
CA VAL A 338 7.70 7.76 16.13
C VAL A 338 8.41 6.63 16.80
N LEU A 339 9.41 6.13 16.12
CA LEU A 339 10.64 5.77 16.79
C LEU A 339 11.76 6.58 16.11
N SER A 340 12.14 7.67 16.78
CA SER A 340 13.50 8.20 16.64
C SER A 340 14.46 7.05 16.88
N HIS A 341 15.16 6.63 15.86
CA HIS A 341 16.31 5.73 15.93
C HIS A 341 17.58 6.52 16.18
#